data_16f099386d5bd7cbde15a5439e7e5f06
#
_entry.id   16f099386d5bd7cbde15a5439e7e5f06
#
_cell.length_a   1.000
_cell.length_b   1.000
_cell.length_c   1.000
_cell.angle_alpha   90.00
_cell.angle_beta   90.00
_cell.angle_gamma   90.00
#
_symmetry.space_group_name_H-M   'P 1'
#
loop_
_entity.id
_entity.type
_entity.pdbx_description
1 polymer ?
#
loop_
_entity_poly.entity_id
_entity_poly.type
_entity_poly.pdbx_seq_one_letter_code
_entity_poly.pdbx_strand_id
1 'polypeptide(L)'
;MSTTLCPSGHASLTDDYCDQCGARIHAPATDPATGPVSERVDSVAMPTAPAVGVPPCPECGAARGGSDRFCEDCGYDFVEGVAPAPPPPEPGWEVEFGPDREHFARMAPDGVEFPEPAQARVLALAAAEVRIGRARPSDPAPPEIDLAADPAVSRLHAVLVLQDDGAYAVVDKGSTNGTMLNGETSCLAAETPVRLAAGDRVHVGAWTTITLRRGGGDASPS
;
A
#
# COMPACT_ATOMS: atom_id res chain seq x y z
N MET A 1 31.55 21.15 22.82
CA MET A 1 30.12 21.01 22.59
C MET A 1 29.70 19.76 23.37
N SER A 2 28.83 19.93 24.37
CA SER A 2 28.42 18.83 25.23
C SER A 2 27.27 18.10 24.56
N THR A 3 27.33 16.79 24.46
CA THR A 3 26.24 15.95 23.97
C THR A 3 25.57 15.25 25.16
N THR A 4 24.25 15.16 25.17
CA THR A 4 23.47 14.50 26.22
C THR A 4 22.88 13.20 25.65
N LEU A 5 22.90 12.12 26.44
CA LEU A 5 22.31 10.83 26.04
C LEU A 5 20.83 10.80 26.38
N CYS A 6 19.99 10.42 25.41
CA CYS A 6 18.58 10.18 25.64
C CYS A 6 18.33 8.80 26.30
N PRO A 7 17.13 8.52 26.84
CA PRO A 7 16.78 7.23 27.43
C PRO A 7 16.96 6.02 26.51
N SER A 8 16.96 6.26 25.20
CA SER A 8 17.19 5.22 24.18
C SER A 8 18.67 5.09 23.75
N GLY A 9 19.60 5.83 24.43
CA GLY A 9 21.04 5.72 24.21
C GLY A 9 21.59 6.53 23.04
N HIS A 10 20.83 7.42 22.42
CA HIS A 10 21.31 8.29 21.34
C HIS A 10 21.98 9.55 21.92
N ALA A 11 23.10 9.96 21.33
CA ALA A 11 23.74 11.21 21.65
C ALA A 11 23.03 12.37 20.92
N SER A 12 22.50 13.34 21.66
CA SER A 12 21.79 14.52 21.15
C SER A 12 22.54 15.81 21.45
N LEU A 13 22.43 16.76 20.55
CA LEU A 13 22.99 18.11 20.72
C LEU A 13 22.05 19.05 21.50
N THR A 14 20.82 18.60 21.73
CA THR A 14 19.80 19.29 22.54
C THR A 14 19.59 18.56 23.86
N ASP A 15 19.21 19.28 24.89
CA ASP A 15 19.00 18.78 26.27
C ASP A 15 17.52 18.55 26.60
N ASP A 16 16.60 19.01 25.79
CA ASP A 16 15.15 18.85 26.02
C ASP A 16 14.60 17.58 25.36
N TYR A 17 14.91 17.36 24.08
CA TYR A 17 14.43 16.23 23.26
C TYR A 17 15.54 15.68 22.39
N CYS A 18 15.57 14.37 22.20
CA CYS A 18 16.53 13.73 21.31
C CYS A 18 16.24 14.08 19.84
N ASP A 19 17.25 14.61 19.14
CA ASP A 19 17.20 14.96 17.73
C ASP A 19 17.13 13.74 16.77
N GLN A 20 17.40 12.53 17.29
CA GLN A 20 17.33 11.30 16.52
C GLN A 20 16.03 10.51 16.70
N CYS A 21 15.42 10.52 17.89
CA CYS A 21 14.23 9.72 18.19
C CYS A 21 13.07 10.50 18.82
N GLY A 22 13.22 11.81 19.07
CA GLY A 22 12.17 12.65 19.68
C GLY A 22 11.89 12.38 21.16
N ALA A 23 12.61 11.46 21.79
CA ALA A 23 12.42 11.15 23.21
C ALA A 23 12.87 12.32 24.10
N ARG A 24 12.10 12.62 25.14
CA ARG A 24 12.44 13.64 26.14
C ARG A 24 13.66 13.23 26.95
N ILE A 25 14.67 14.10 27.06
CA ILE A 25 15.97 13.81 27.72
C ILE A 25 15.91 14.14 29.21
N HIS A 26 15.26 15.25 29.59
CA HIS A 26 15.07 15.62 30.98
C HIS A 26 13.59 15.56 31.40
N ALA A 27 13.30 14.84 32.52
CA ALA A 27 12.05 15.01 33.24
C ALA A 27 12.11 16.31 34.05
N PRO A 28 11.00 17.06 34.21
CA PRO A 28 11.00 18.24 35.08
C PRO A 28 11.39 17.82 36.50
N ALA A 29 12.40 18.47 37.03
CA ALA A 29 12.80 18.30 38.41
C ALA A 29 11.66 18.68 39.33
N THR A 30 11.13 17.74 40.10
CA THR A 30 10.29 17.99 41.25
C THR A 30 11.19 18.50 42.39
N ASP A 31 11.04 19.75 42.76
CA ASP A 31 11.68 20.34 43.93
C ASP A 31 11.29 19.57 45.21
N PRO A 32 12.27 19.23 46.05
CA PRO A 32 11.99 18.71 47.37
C PRO A 32 11.99 19.85 48.39
N ALA A 33 10.83 20.27 48.89
CA ALA A 33 10.78 21.11 50.07
C ALA A 33 9.71 20.61 51.06
N THR A 34 10.25 20.13 52.17
CA THR A 34 9.80 20.27 53.56
C THR A 34 8.67 19.38 54.05
N GLY A 35 9.00 18.42 54.81
CA GLY A 35 8.74 17.74 56.03
C GLY A 35 7.43 17.94 56.85
N PRO A 36 7.25 17.16 57.94
CA PRO A 36 6.07 16.32 58.13
C PRO A 36 5.06 16.97 59.11
N VAL A 37 3.76 16.82 58.83
CA VAL A 37 2.75 16.85 59.86
C VAL A 37 1.71 15.76 59.63
N SER A 38 1.73 14.86 60.57
CA SER A 38 0.74 13.84 60.83
C SER A 38 -0.56 14.50 61.28
N GLU A 39 -1.66 14.22 60.55
CA GLU A 39 -2.99 14.18 61.18
C GLU A 39 -3.93 13.32 60.37
N ARG A 40 -4.32 12.22 60.99
CA ARG A 40 -5.40 11.37 60.54
C ARG A 40 -6.71 12.13 60.69
N VAL A 41 -7.38 12.33 59.58
CA VAL A 41 -8.83 12.56 59.60
C VAL A 41 -9.47 11.50 58.73
N ASP A 42 -10.20 10.64 59.40
CA ASP A 42 -11.17 9.73 58.76
C ASP A 42 -12.13 10.59 57.94
N SER A 43 -11.93 10.61 56.64
CA SER A 43 -12.94 11.14 55.71
C SER A 43 -13.76 9.97 55.20
N VAL A 44 -14.92 9.86 55.77
CA VAL A 44 -16.05 9.07 55.29
C VAL A 44 -16.19 9.33 53.81
N ALA A 45 -15.97 8.28 53.03
CA ALA A 45 -16.23 8.26 51.60
C ALA A 45 -17.74 8.49 51.39
N MET A 46 -18.12 9.71 51.05
CA MET A 46 -19.42 9.94 50.46
C MET A 46 -19.47 9.17 49.13
N PRO A 47 -20.52 8.40 48.86
CA PRO A 47 -20.67 7.77 47.55
C PRO A 47 -20.80 8.89 46.52
N THR A 48 -19.77 9.06 45.71
CA THR A 48 -19.83 9.87 44.50
C THR A 48 -20.96 9.28 43.66
N ALA A 49 -22.04 10.05 43.49
CA ALA A 49 -23.10 9.70 42.56
C ALA A 49 -22.44 9.32 41.21
N PRO A 50 -22.90 8.25 40.54
CA PRO A 50 -22.37 7.92 39.23
C PRO A 50 -22.56 9.16 38.34
N ALA A 51 -21.48 9.74 37.89
CA ALA A 51 -21.54 10.70 36.80
C ALA A 51 -22.42 10.04 35.73
N VAL A 52 -23.49 10.72 35.33
CA VAL A 52 -24.34 10.25 34.23
C VAL A 52 -23.43 10.16 33.02
N GLY A 53 -22.89 8.96 32.82
CA GLY A 53 -21.88 8.71 31.79
C GLY A 53 -22.52 8.99 30.45
N VAL A 54 -21.92 9.89 29.70
CA VAL A 54 -22.23 10.03 28.28
C VAL A 54 -21.99 8.64 27.68
N PRO A 55 -22.97 8.04 26.98
CA PRO A 55 -22.80 6.71 26.42
C PRO A 55 -21.62 6.68 25.46
N PRO A 56 -20.85 5.58 25.44
CA PRO A 56 -19.76 5.44 24.51
C PRO A 56 -20.24 5.48 23.06
N CYS A 57 -19.34 5.72 22.14
CA CYS A 57 -19.65 5.72 20.72
C CYS A 57 -20.28 4.39 20.30
N PRO A 58 -21.47 4.38 19.66
CA PRO A 58 -22.15 3.14 19.30
C PRO A 58 -21.43 2.37 18.19
N GLU A 59 -20.56 3.04 17.42
CA GLU A 59 -19.83 2.46 16.30
C GLU A 59 -18.52 1.78 16.77
N CYS A 60 -17.68 2.48 17.54
CA CYS A 60 -16.35 1.99 17.91
C CYS A 60 -16.19 1.70 19.41
N GLY A 61 -17.16 2.06 20.24
CA GLY A 61 -17.10 1.86 21.69
C GLY A 61 -16.20 2.85 22.43
N ALA A 62 -15.59 3.81 21.76
CA ALA A 62 -14.74 4.82 22.39
C ALA A 62 -15.52 5.73 23.34
N ALA A 63 -14.87 6.19 24.41
CA ALA A 63 -15.46 7.11 25.36
C ALA A 63 -15.76 8.45 24.66
N ARG A 64 -16.99 8.94 24.79
CA ARG A 64 -17.39 10.23 24.23
C ARG A 64 -16.93 11.39 25.10
N GLY A 65 -16.24 12.36 24.51
CA GLY A 65 -15.88 13.63 25.13
C GLY A 65 -17.09 14.59 25.17
N GLY A 66 -17.78 14.61 26.30
CA GLY A 66 -18.81 15.63 26.58
C GLY A 66 -19.88 15.84 25.52
N SER A 67 -19.92 17.03 24.92
CA SER A 67 -20.92 17.45 23.93
C SER A 67 -20.43 17.41 22.48
N ASP A 68 -19.37 16.71 22.23
CA ASP A 68 -18.78 16.67 20.87
C ASP A 68 -19.75 16.08 19.86
N ARG A 69 -19.83 16.73 18.71
CA ARG A 69 -20.69 16.29 17.62
C ARG A 69 -20.18 15.01 16.97
N PHE A 70 -18.85 14.87 16.86
CA PHE A 70 -18.21 13.74 16.20
C PHE A 70 -17.38 12.92 17.18
N CYS A 71 -17.30 11.63 16.97
CA CYS A 71 -16.37 10.76 17.65
C CYS A 71 -14.94 11.05 17.20
N GLU A 72 -14.03 11.31 18.14
CA GLU A 72 -12.63 11.60 17.81
C GLU A 72 -11.89 10.40 17.20
N ASP A 73 -12.33 9.18 17.52
CA ASP A 73 -11.68 7.95 17.03
C ASP A 73 -12.19 7.48 15.66
N CYS A 74 -13.52 7.53 15.41
CA CYS A 74 -14.10 6.98 14.19
C CYS A 74 -14.93 7.97 13.36
N GLY A 75 -15.08 9.22 13.83
CA GLY A 75 -15.84 10.25 13.12
C GLY A 75 -17.36 10.08 13.12
N TYR A 76 -17.92 9.17 13.92
CA TYR A 76 -19.36 8.98 14.05
C TYR A 76 -20.06 10.29 14.46
N ASP A 77 -21.08 10.71 13.70
CA ASP A 77 -21.87 11.91 14.01
C ASP A 77 -22.95 11.56 15.05
N PHE A 78 -22.79 12.06 16.27
CA PHE A 78 -23.74 11.82 17.36
C PHE A 78 -25.07 12.57 17.21
N VAL A 79 -25.14 13.57 16.34
CA VAL A 79 -26.38 14.33 16.09
C VAL A 79 -27.23 13.63 15.03
N GLU A 80 -26.63 13.19 13.97
CA GLU A 80 -27.29 12.49 12.86
C GLU A 80 -27.41 10.98 13.08
N GLY A 81 -26.61 10.43 14.01
CA GLY A 81 -26.61 9.01 14.31
C GLY A 81 -26.03 8.15 13.18
N VAL A 82 -25.08 8.68 12.42
CA VAL A 82 -24.49 8.03 11.24
C VAL A 82 -22.98 7.92 11.39
N ALA A 83 -22.44 6.75 11.03
CA ALA A 83 -21.02 6.60 10.83
C ALA A 83 -20.58 7.39 9.58
N PRO A 84 -19.37 7.97 9.56
CA PRO A 84 -18.85 8.56 8.33
C PRO A 84 -18.84 7.50 7.25
N ALA A 85 -19.19 7.88 6.02
CA ALA A 85 -19.00 6.98 4.89
C ALA A 85 -17.53 6.54 4.88
N PRO A 86 -17.26 5.23 4.72
CA PRO A 86 -15.88 4.79 4.56
C PRO A 86 -15.23 5.64 3.46
N PRO A 87 -13.97 6.06 3.62
CA PRO A 87 -13.28 6.78 2.57
C PRO A 87 -13.43 5.95 1.28
N PRO A 88 -13.63 6.61 0.12
CA PRO A 88 -13.65 5.88 -1.14
C PRO A 88 -12.40 5.01 -1.17
N PRO A 89 -12.52 3.75 -1.61
CA PRO A 89 -11.35 2.90 -1.71
C PRO A 89 -10.29 3.68 -2.49
N GLU A 90 -9.08 3.77 -1.92
CA GLU A 90 -7.94 4.33 -2.64
C GLU A 90 -7.92 3.68 -4.02
N PRO A 91 -7.77 4.47 -5.11
CA PRO A 91 -7.77 3.91 -6.44
C PRO A 91 -6.77 2.77 -6.49
N GLY A 92 -7.29 1.55 -6.58
CA GLY A 92 -6.49 0.35 -6.66
C GLY A 92 -5.59 0.39 -7.90
N TRP A 93 -4.74 -0.57 -8.06
CA TRP A 93 -4.00 -0.74 -9.28
C TRP A 93 -4.81 -1.58 -10.27
N GLU A 94 -4.67 -1.28 -11.55
CA GLU A 94 -5.16 -2.09 -12.65
C GLU A 94 -4.11 -2.20 -13.75
N VAL A 95 -4.20 -3.23 -14.54
CA VAL A 95 -3.40 -3.37 -15.74
C VAL A 95 -4.31 -3.49 -16.96
N GLU A 96 -3.96 -2.77 -18.00
CA GLU A 96 -4.47 -3.00 -19.34
C GLU A 96 -3.43 -3.79 -20.12
N PHE A 97 -3.82 -4.89 -20.74
CA PHE A 97 -2.89 -5.74 -21.46
C PHE A 97 -3.48 -6.28 -22.75
N GLY A 98 -2.65 -6.40 -23.76
CA GLY A 98 -3.04 -6.88 -25.06
C GLY A 98 -1.95 -6.72 -26.12
N PRO A 99 -2.31 -7.00 -27.37
CA PRO A 99 -1.39 -6.88 -28.50
C PRO A 99 -0.98 -5.43 -28.76
N ASP A 100 0.30 -5.23 -28.98
CA ASP A 100 0.93 -3.94 -29.26
C ASP A 100 1.75 -4.05 -30.57
N ARG A 101 1.31 -3.31 -31.59
CA ARG A 101 1.96 -3.31 -32.92
C ARG A 101 3.39 -2.75 -32.89
N GLU A 102 3.63 -1.77 -32.03
CA GLU A 102 4.96 -1.17 -31.91
C GLU A 102 5.95 -2.17 -31.29
N HIS A 103 5.52 -2.87 -30.22
CA HIS A 103 6.32 -3.94 -29.63
C HIS A 103 6.55 -5.09 -30.64
N PHE A 104 5.49 -5.54 -31.32
CA PHE A 104 5.61 -6.56 -32.37
C PHE A 104 6.61 -6.18 -33.45
N ALA A 105 6.56 -4.94 -33.95
CA ALA A 105 7.50 -4.46 -34.97
C ALA A 105 8.94 -4.42 -34.46
N ARG A 106 9.15 -4.11 -33.17
CA ARG A 106 10.49 -4.14 -32.57
C ARG A 106 11.03 -5.56 -32.40
N MET A 107 10.18 -6.49 -32.00
CA MET A 107 10.55 -7.89 -31.82
C MET A 107 10.78 -8.61 -33.14
N ALA A 108 10.08 -8.19 -34.19
CA ALA A 108 10.14 -8.78 -35.55
C ALA A 108 10.23 -10.31 -35.54
N PRO A 109 9.32 -11.03 -34.85
CA PRO A 109 9.44 -12.46 -34.63
C PRO A 109 9.21 -13.25 -35.93
N ASP A 110 10.13 -14.11 -36.29
CA ASP A 110 10.02 -14.94 -37.50
C ASP A 110 8.82 -15.90 -37.40
N GLY A 111 8.00 -15.92 -38.46
CA GLY A 111 6.88 -16.88 -38.57
C GLY A 111 5.71 -16.64 -37.56
N VAL A 112 5.69 -15.52 -36.91
CA VAL A 112 4.60 -15.13 -35.99
C VAL A 112 3.80 -14.02 -36.63
N GLU A 113 2.45 -14.18 -36.68
CA GLU A 113 1.54 -13.17 -37.19
C GLU A 113 0.98 -12.33 -36.03
N PHE A 114 0.81 -11.03 -36.28
CA PHE A 114 0.14 -10.15 -35.32
C PHE A 114 -1.34 -10.51 -35.22
N PRO A 115 -1.91 -10.64 -34.01
CA PRO A 115 -3.31 -11.03 -33.84
C PRO A 115 -4.28 -9.93 -34.30
N GLU A 116 -5.29 -10.33 -35.06
CA GLU A 116 -6.39 -9.48 -35.54
C GLU A 116 -7.75 -10.12 -35.19
N PRO A 117 -8.70 -9.40 -34.57
CA PRO A 117 -8.56 -8.03 -34.08
C PRO A 117 -7.71 -7.95 -32.81
N ALA A 118 -6.94 -6.88 -32.69
CA ALA A 118 -6.17 -6.59 -31.46
C ALA A 118 -7.15 -6.08 -30.38
N GLN A 119 -7.32 -6.86 -29.32
CA GLN A 119 -8.20 -6.49 -28.20
C GLN A 119 -7.40 -6.42 -26.90
N ALA A 120 -7.46 -5.30 -26.23
CA ALA A 120 -6.94 -5.14 -24.89
C ALA A 120 -7.94 -5.65 -23.85
N ARG A 121 -7.42 -6.14 -22.74
CA ARG A 121 -8.16 -6.57 -21.54
C ARG A 121 -7.68 -5.77 -20.35
N VAL A 122 -8.59 -5.54 -19.38
CA VAL A 122 -8.26 -4.85 -18.13
C VAL A 122 -8.47 -5.82 -16.96
N LEU A 123 -7.54 -5.81 -16.03
CA LEU A 123 -7.60 -6.59 -14.80
C LEU A 123 -7.26 -5.68 -13.61
N ALA A 124 -8.15 -5.63 -12.61
CA ALA A 124 -7.87 -4.98 -11.34
C ALA A 124 -6.87 -5.84 -10.52
N LEU A 125 -5.85 -5.19 -9.98
CA LEU A 125 -4.83 -5.84 -9.17
C LEU A 125 -5.23 -5.77 -7.69
N ALA A 126 -5.65 -6.90 -7.13
CA ALA A 126 -6.04 -7.02 -5.73
C ALA A 126 -5.14 -7.98 -4.93
N ALA A 127 -4.32 -8.79 -5.62
CA ALA A 127 -3.46 -9.77 -5.00
C ALA A 127 -2.05 -9.22 -4.75
N ALA A 128 -1.39 -9.70 -3.70
CA ALA A 128 0.00 -9.35 -3.42
C ALA A 128 0.96 -9.85 -4.52
N GLU A 129 0.58 -10.91 -5.23
CA GLU A 129 1.34 -11.48 -6.33
C GLU A 129 0.37 -11.78 -7.49
N VAL A 130 0.72 -11.34 -8.70
CA VAL A 130 -0.04 -11.55 -9.93
C VAL A 130 0.88 -12.13 -11.00
N ARG A 131 0.62 -13.37 -11.38
CA ARG A 131 1.46 -14.11 -12.34
C ARG A 131 1.07 -13.77 -13.77
N ILE A 132 2.08 -13.62 -14.60
CA ILE A 132 1.99 -13.34 -16.03
C ILE A 132 2.55 -14.55 -16.79
N GLY A 133 1.78 -15.13 -17.69
CA GLY A 133 2.26 -16.28 -18.42
C GLY A 133 1.23 -16.91 -19.33
N ARG A 134 1.54 -18.09 -19.86
CA ARG A 134 0.63 -18.87 -20.72
C ARG A 134 -0.02 -19.99 -19.90
N ALA A 135 -1.33 -19.94 -19.73
CA ALA A 135 -2.10 -21.03 -19.18
C ALA A 135 -2.10 -22.27 -20.10
N ARG A 136 -2.24 -23.44 -19.50
CA ARG A 136 -2.58 -24.70 -20.18
C ARG A 136 -3.96 -25.15 -19.74
N PRO A 137 -4.69 -25.89 -20.59
CA PRO A 137 -6.00 -26.41 -20.24
C PRO A 137 -6.03 -27.28 -18.95
N SER A 138 -4.87 -27.85 -18.60
CA SER A 138 -4.71 -28.75 -17.43
C SER A 138 -4.08 -28.06 -16.22
N ASP A 139 -3.79 -26.77 -16.27
CA ASP A 139 -3.16 -26.07 -15.15
C ASP A 139 -4.17 -25.93 -13.99
N PRO A 140 -3.86 -26.46 -12.82
CA PRO A 140 -4.75 -26.35 -11.66
C PRO A 140 -4.84 -24.91 -11.12
N ALA A 141 -3.83 -24.09 -11.39
CA ALA A 141 -3.73 -22.69 -11.02
C ALA A 141 -3.11 -21.89 -12.18
N PRO A 142 -3.89 -21.47 -13.17
CA PRO A 142 -3.40 -20.68 -14.29
C PRO A 142 -2.92 -19.30 -13.83
N PRO A 143 -2.04 -18.62 -14.59
CA PRO A 143 -1.65 -17.26 -14.31
C PRO A 143 -2.86 -16.30 -14.38
N GLU A 144 -2.88 -15.30 -13.52
CA GLU A 144 -3.96 -14.30 -13.46
C GLU A 144 -4.00 -13.46 -14.75
N ILE A 145 -2.84 -13.16 -15.32
CA ILE A 145 -2.70 -12.55 -16.63
C ILE A 145 -2.32 -13.66 -17.62
N ASP A 146 -3.37 -14.31 -18.14
CA ASP A 146 -3.18 -15.38 -19.15
C ASP A 146 -2.97 -14.79 -20.54
N LEU A 147 -1.81 -15.09 -21.09
CA LEU A 147 -1.31 -14.68 -22.41
C LEU A 147 -1.14 -15.89 -23.35
N ALA A 148 -2.02 -16.87 -23.24
CA ALA A 148 -1.94 -18.11 -24.06
C ALA A 148 -1.93 -17.86 -25.57
N ALA A 149 -2.46 -16.71 -26.02
CA ALA A 149 -2.46 -16.33 -27.43
C ALA A 149 -1.07 -15.94 -27.95
N ASP A 150 -0.17 -15.44 -27.09
CA ASP A 150 1.17 -15.02 -27.48
C ASP A 150 2.16 -16.20 -27.38
N PRO A 151 2.61 -16.78 -28.51
CA PRO A 151 3.44 -17.98 -28.50
C PRO A 151 4.82 -17.78 -27.90
N ALA A 152 5.28 -16.52 -27.82
CA ALA A 152 6.61 -16.18 -27.31
C ALA A 152 6.61 -15.88 -25.79
N VAL A 153 5.45 -15.95 -25.14
CA VAL A 153 5.35 -15.83 -23.68
C VAL A 153 5.63 -17.19 -23.02
N SER A 154 6.45 -17.22 -21.97
CA SER A 154 6.74 -18.41 -21.17
C SER A 154 5.52 -18.81 -20.31
N ARG A 155 5.49 -20.04 -19.79
CA ARG A 155 4.40 -20.53 -18.90
C ARG A 155 4.27 -19.69 -17.65
N LEU A 156 5.37 -19.42 -16.98
CA LEU A 156 5.54 -18.38 -15.99
C LEU A 156 6.60 -17.43 -16.56
N HIS A 157 6.18 -16.27 -17.00
CA HIS A 157 7.05 -15.31 -17.68
C HIS A 157 7.57 -14.26 -16.72
N ALA A 158 6.66 -13.63 -16.03
CA ALA A 158 6.95 -12.60 -15.03
C ALA A 158 5.90 -12.63 -13.92
N VAL A 159 6.15 -11.88 -12.85
CA VAL A 159 5.24 -11.71 -11.73
C VAL A 159 5.20 -10.23 -11.36
N LEU A 160 4.00 -9.69 -11.12
CA LEU A 160 3.85 -8.42 -10.44
C LEU A 160 3.75 -8.68 -8.93
N VAL A 161 4.59 -8.01 -8.15
CA VAL A 161 4.66 -8.18 -6.70
C VAL A 161 4.35 -6.85 -6.01
N LEU A 162 3.34 -6.85 -5.16
CA LEU A 162 2.99 -5.69 -4.35
C LEU A 162 4.08 -5.46 -3.29
N GLN A 163 4.58 -4.23 -3.23
CA GLN A 163 5.59 -3.79 -2.27
C GLN A 163 4.92 -3.19 -1.03
N ASP A 164 5.66 -3.07 0.07
CA ASP A 164 5.19 -2.52 1.35
C ASP A 164 4.66 -1.07 1.23
N ASP A 165 5.12 -0.33 0.24
CA ASP A 165 4.69 1.05 -0.04
C ASP A 165 3.45 1.14 -0.96
N GLY A 166 2.82 0.00 -1.26
CA GLY A 166 1.63 -0.08 -2.10
C GLY A 166 1.88 0.08 -3.61
N ALA A 167 3.13 0.10 -4.07
CA ALA A 167 3.46 0.03 -5.49
C ALA A 167 3.67 -1.42 -5.93
N TYR A 168 3.56 -1.69 -7.23
CA TYR A 168 3.96 -2.99 -7.77
C TYR A 168 5.38 -2.93 -8.33
N ALA A 169 6.08 -4.04 -8.24
CA ALA A 169 7.32 -4.32 -8.97
C ALA A 169 7.09 -5.48 -9.94
N VAL A 170 7.75 -5.46 -11.09
CA VAL A 170 7.80 -6.59 -12.02
C VAL A 170 9.07 -7.39 -11.77
N VAL A 171 8.95 -8.72 -11.81
CA VAL A 171 10.06 -9.67 -11.69
C VAL A 171 10.00 -10.63 -12.86
N ASP A 172 11.01 -10.64 -13.72
CA ASP A 172 11.16 -11.65 -14.75
C ASP A 172 11.54 -13.00 -14.12
N LYS A 173 10.82 -14.05 -14.45
CA LYS A 173 11.00 -15.38 -13.85
C LYS A 173 11.93 -16.27 -14.68
N GLY A 174 12.95 -15.70 -15.31
CA GLY A 174 13.85 -16.41 -16.22
C GLY A 174 13.14 -16.76 -17.52
N SER A 175 12.37 -15.81 -18.06
CA SER A 175 11.61 -16.02 -19.29
C SER A 175 12.52 -16.23 -20.49
N THR A 176 12.03 -16.97 -21.50
CA THR A 176 12.85 -17.33 -22.69
C THR A 176 13.24 -16.11 -23.52
N ASN A 177 12.31 -15.18 -23.68
CA ASN A 177 12.50 -14.00 -24.55
C ASN A 177 12.75 -12.71 -23.77
N GLY A 178 12.76 -12.79 -22.43
CA GLY A 178 12.96 -11.64 -21.55
C GLY A 178 11.73 -10.76 -21.38
N THR A 179 11.78 -9.93 -20.35
CA THR A 179 10.81 -8.87 -20.05
C THR A 179 11.48 -7.54 -20.27
N MET A 180 10.83 -6.60 -20.98
CA MET A 180 11.35 -5.27 -21.25
C MET A 180 10.42 -4.22 -20.66
N LEU A 181 10.95 -3.02 -20.40
CA LEU A 181 10.19 -1.92 -19.78
C LEU A 181 10.22 -0.68 -20.68
N ASN A 182 9.08 -0.02 -20.83
CA ASN A 182 8.93 1.29 -21.46
C ASN A 182 9.54 1.43 -22.87
N GLY A 183 9.55 0.33 -23.62
CA GLY A 183 10.08 0.32 -24.98
C GLY A 183 11.61 0.21 -25.07
N GLU A 184 12.28 -0.03 -23.95
CA GLU A 184 13.71 -0.35 -23.98
C GLU A 184 13.95 -1.67 -24.73
N THR A 185 15.14 -1.81 -25.29
CA THR A 185 15.56 -3.03 -26.00
C THR A 185 16.29 -4.02 -25.10
N SER A 186 16.71 -3.58 -23.93
CA SER A 186 17.34 -4.42 -22.90
C SER A 186 16.31 -5.13 -22.07
N CYS A 187 16.50 -6.43 -21.84
CA CYS A 187 15.68 -7.20 -20.93
C CYS A 187 16.04 -6.88 -19.48
N LEU A 188 15.04 -6.95 -18.60
CA LEU A 188 15.24 -6.90 -17.15
C LEU A 188 16.10 -8.08 -16.70
N ALA A 189 16.89 -7.89 -15.65
CA ALA A 189 17.62 -8.98 -15.04
C ALA A 189 16.63 -9.97 -14.40
N ALA A 190 16.78 -11.26 -14.71
CA ALA A 190 15.92 -12.29 -14.14
C ALA A 190 15.99 -12.29 -12.61
N GLU A 191 14.86 -12.62 -11.96
CA GLU A 191 14.68 -12.68 -10.51
C GLU A 191 14.98 -11.36 -9.77
N THR A 192 15.07 -10.25 -10.49
CA THR A 192 15.35 -8.93 -9.90
C THR A 192 14.09 -8.07 -9.96
N PRO A 193 13.54 -7.61 -8.81
CA PRO A 193 12.39 -6.74 -8.79
C PRO A 193 12.71 -5.37 -9.38
N VAL A 194 11.89 -4.91 -10.32
CA VAL A 194 11.95 -3.56 -10.87
C VAL A 194 10.64 -2.85 -10.54
N ARG A 195 10.72 -1.77 -9.76
CA ARG A 195 9.57 -0.99 -9.34
C ARG A 195 8.86 -0.35 -10.53
N LEU A 196 7.53 -0.39 -10.51
CA LEU A 196 6.68 0.20 -11.54
C LEU A 196 5.95 1.45 -11.02
N ALA A 197 5.79 2.41 -11.90
CA ALA A 197 4.95 3.59 -11.73
C ALA A 197 3.67 3.46 -12.59
N ALA A 198 2.68 4.29 -12.31
CA ALA A 198 1.51 4.40 -13.18
C ALA A 198 1.92 4.93 -14.56
N GLY A 199 1.46 4.26 -15.61
CA GLY A 199 1.85 4.53 -17.00
C GLY A 199 2.98 3.66 -17.52
N ASP A 200 3.70 2.95 -16.65
CA ASP A 200 4.76 2.03 -17.09
C ASP A 200 4.20 0.89 -17.94
N ARG A 201 4.94 0.53 -18.97
CA ARG A 201 4.60 -0.48 -19.96
C ARG A 201 5.58 -1.63 -19.90
N VAL A 202 5.11 -2.78 -19.46
CA VAL A 202 5.88 -4.03 -19.42
C VAL A 202 5.62 -4.78 -20.72
N HIS A 203 6.67 -5.07 -21.46
CA HIS A 203 6.62 -5.78 -22.74
C HIS A 203 7.10 -7.22 -22.57
N VAL A 204 6.31 -8.16 -23.03
CA VAL A 204 6.58 -9.61 -22.95
C VAL A 204 6.19 -10.31 -24.25
N GLY A 205 6.86 -11.41 -24.55
CA GLY A 205 6.56 -12.23 -25.73
C GLY A 205 6.77 -11.52 -27.06
N ALA A 206 5.95 -11.89 -28.06
CA ALA A 206 6.08 -11.38 -29.42
C ALA A 206 5.39 -10.03 -29.63
N TRP A 207 4.27 -9.77 -28.90
CA TRP A 207 3.44 -8.59 -29.13
C TRP A 207 2.76 -8.04 -27.90
N THR A 208 2.89 -8.67 -26.73
CA THR A 208 2.09 -8.29 -25.57
C THR A 208 2.71 -7.12 -24.80
N THR A 209 1.90 -6.11 -24.56
CA THR A 209 2.21 -5.01 -23.63
C THR A 209 1.20 -4.99 -22.49
N ILE A 210 1.70 -4.79 -21.28
CA ILE A 210 0.94 -4.68 -20.03
C ILE A 210 1.21 -3.29 -19.48
N THR A 211 0.20 -2.43 -19.46
CA THR A 211 0.30 -1.05 -18.95
C THR A 211 -0.28 -0.99 -17.57
N LEU A 212 0.51 -0.55 -16.59
CA LEU A 212 0.08 -0.36 -15.20
C LEU A 212 -0.65 0.97 -15.05
N ARG A 213 -1.82 0.97 -14.42
CA ARG A 213 -2.65 2.17 -14.19
C ARG A 213 -3.12 2.26 -12.74
N ARG A 214 -3.46 3.47 -12.29
CA ARG A 214 -4.27 3.64 -11.09
C ARG A 214 -5.74 3.48 -11.47
N GLY A 215 -6.42 2.53 -10.83
CA GLY A 215 -7.85 2.33 -11.01
C GLY A 215 -8.64 3.50 -10.43
N GLY A 216 -9.69 3.95 -11.14
CA GLY A 216 -10.58 5.02 -10.67
C GLY A 216 -10.25 6.44 -11.14
N GLY A 217 -9.24 6.63 -11.99
CA GLY A 217 -8.92 7.93 -12.59
C GLY A 217 -8.90 7.85 -14.11
N ASP A 218 -9.90 8.47 -14.73
CA ASP A 218 -9.93 8.88 -16.12
C ASP A 218 -10.21 7.80 -17.18
N ALA A 219 -11.48 7.41 -17.26
CA ALA A 219 -12.06 7.07 -18.55
C ALA A 219 -12.36 8.39 -19.28
N SER A 220 -11.36 9.05 -19.87
CA SER A 220 -11.61 10.05 -20.91
C SER A 220 -12.01 9.29 -22.17
N PRO A 221 -13.25 9.43 -22.66
CA PRO A 221 -13.62 8.92 -23.98
C PRO A 221 -12.99 9.82 -25.05
N SER A 222 -12.24 9.20 -25.92
CA SER A 222 -11.87 9.80 -27.21
C SER A 222 -13.01 9.63 -28.21
#